data_c5580efbee7fa7b4ed1ed755e51d6e4d
#
_entry.id   c5580efbee7fa7b4ed1ed755e51d6e4d
#
_cell.length_a   1.000
_cell.length_b   1.000
_cell.length_c   1.000
_cell.angle_alpha   90.00
_cell.angle_beta   90.00
_cell.angle_gamma   90.00
#
_symmetry.space_group_name_H-M   'P 1'
#
loop_
_entity.id
_entity.type
_entity.pdbx_description
1 polymer ?
#
loop_
_entity_poly.entity_id
_entity_poly.type
_entity_poly.pdbx_seq_one_letter_code
_entity_poly.pdbx_strand_id
1 'polypeptide(L)'
;MFENIKPVGLTARAAEEVRKIMQTKNIPVEYGLRVGVRGGGGCGGVTLIIGFDKQKPSDLSYSLEGITLYVDKKHTMYLFGKQVDFYEGADTRGFMIADQQKMFDPH
;
A
#
# COMPACT_ATOMS: atom_id res chain seq x y z
N MET A 1 3.94 -2.22 -21.15
CA MET A 1 2.81 -1.36 -20.92
C MET A 1 2.22 -1.51 -19.53
N PHE A 2 1.71 -2.66 -19.20
CA PHE A 2 1.19 -2.83 -17.84
C PHE A 2 2.29 -2.98 -16.82
N GLU A 3 3.50 -3.26 -17.24
CA GLU A 3 4.58 -3.44 -16.31
C GLU A 3 4.95 -2.16 -15.58
N ASN A 4 4.49 -1.01 -16.08
CA ASN A 4 4.78 0.25 -15.41
C ASN A 4 3.65 0.74 -14.52
N ILE A 5 2.62 -0.06 -14.37
CA ILE A 5 1.48 0.35 -13.58
C ILE A 5 1.78 0.16 -12.12
N LYS A 6 1.56 1.20 -11.34
CA LYS A 6 1.73 1.18 -9.89
C LYS A 6 0.40 1.58 -9.28
N PRO A 7 -0.47 0.61 -9.03
CA PRO A 7 -1.85 0.93 -8.67
C PRO A 7 -2.00 1.72 -7.39
N VAL A 8 -1.17 1.46 -6.40
CA VAL A 8 -1.31 2.16 -5.13
C VAL A 8 0.02 2.82 -4.81
N GLY A 9 -0.07 4.03 -4.28
CA GLY A 9 1.12 4.75 -3.88
C GLY A 9 1.47 4.50 -2.42
N LEU A 10 2.58 5.08 -2.00
CA LEU A 10 3.07 4.95 -0.65
C LEU A 10 3.69 6.27 -0.26
N THR A 11 3.15 6.90 0.78
CA THR A 11 3.70 8.19 1.20
C THR A 11 5.06 7.97 1.87
N ALA A 12 5.86 9.03 1.89
CA ALA A 12 7.16 8.95 2.54
C ALA A 12 7.02 8.58 4.01
N ARG A 13 5.99 9.11 4.65
CA ARG A 13 5.76 8.81 6.06
C ARG A 13 5.42 7.34 6.26
N ALA A 14 4.57 6.79 5.41
CA ALA A 14 4.24 5.38 5.49
C ALA A 14 5.45 4.51 5.19
N ALA A 15 6.25 4.91 4.21
CA ALA A 15 7.45 4.16 3.87
C ALA A 15 8.42 4.11 5.03
N GLU A 16 8.56 5.22 5.72
CA GLU A 16 9.45 5.26 6.87
C GLU A 16 8.98 4.30 7.96
N GLU A 17 7.68 4.29 8.20
CA GLU A 17 7.14 3.41 9.21
C GLU A 17 7.30 1.95 8.81
N VAL A 18 7.11 1.65 7.52
CA VAL A 18 7.32 0.29 7.02
C VAL A 18 8.77 -0.14 7.26
N ARG A 19 9.71 0.74 6.96
CA ARG A 19 11.12 0.40 7.18
C ARG A 19 11.42 0.11 8.64
N LYS A 20 10.83 0.89 9.54
CA LYS A 20 11.00 0.65 10.97
C LYS A 20 10.47 -0.73 11.37
N ILE A 21 9.31 -1.08 10.86
CA ILE A 21 8.72 -2.37 11.18
C ILE A 21 9.58 -3.50 10.64
N MET A 22 10.06 -3.34 9.41
CA MET A 22 10.88 -4.39 8.81
C MET A 22 12.15 -4.61 9.62
N GLN A 23 12.74 -3.55 10.13
CA GLN A 23 13.94 -3.68 10.95
C GLN A 23 13.62 -4.26 12.32
N THR A 24 12.60 -3.75 12.95
CA THR A 24 12.25 -4.17 14.30
C THR A 24 11.84 -5.63 14.35
N LYS A 25 11.14 -6.08 13.33
CA LYS A 25 10.63 -7.45 13.30
C LYS A 25 11.52 -8.40 12.52
N ASN A 26 12.65 -7.90 12.02
CA ASN A 26 13.58 -8.74 11.26
C ASN A 26 12.89 -9.41 10.09
N ILE A 27 12.11 -8.64 9.34
CA ILE A 27 11.43 -9.18 8.17
C ILE A 27 12.49 -9.54 7.12
N PRO A 28 12.46 -10.76 6.60
CA PRO A 28 13.46 -11.17 5.61
C PRO A 28 13.42 -10.31 4.35
N VAL A 29 14.57 -10.17 3.71
CA VAL A 29 14.72 -9.26 2.58
C VAL A 29 13.85 -9.68 1.40
N GLU A 30 13.51 -10.96 1.29
CA GLU A 30 12.70 -11.43 0.18
C GLU A 30 11.21 -11.13 0.37
N TYR A 31 10.82 -10.59 1.52
CA TYR A 31 9.45 -10.20 1.74
C TYR A 31 9.23 -8.77 1.26
N GLY A 32 8.02 -8.49 0.80
CA GLY A 32 7.61 -7.15 0.43
C GLY A 32 6.36 -6.77 1.17
N LEU A 33 5.96 -5.52 0.97
CA LEU A 33 4.75 -5.00 1.58
C LEU A 33 3.56 -5.40 0.71
N ARG A 34 2.70 -6.23 1.25
CA ARG A 34 1.51 -6.66 0.54
C ARG A 34 0.37 -5.72 0.86
N VAL A 35 -0.22 -5.14 -0.16
CA VAL A 35 -1.32 -4.20 0.00
C VAL A 35 -2.53 -4.76 -0.72
N GLY A 36 -3.64 -4.82 -0.02
CA GLY A 36 -4.88 -5.31 -0.59
C GLY A 36 -6.06 -4.67 0.08
N VAL A 37 -7.23 -5.15 -0.30
CA VAL A 37 -8.46 -4.62 0.27
C VAL A 37 -9.39 -5.76 0.58
N ARG A 38 -10.30 -5.51 1.50
CA ARG A 38 -11.33 -6.44 1.87
C ARG A 38 -12.67 -5.71 1.92
N GLY A 39 -13.73 -6.44 1.69
CA GLY A 39 -15.06 -5.88 1.79
C GLY A 39 -15.56 -5.38 0.47
N GLY A 40 -16.22 -4.26 0.50
CA GLY A 40 -16.75 -3.68 -0.71
C GLY A 40 -18.14 -4.13 -1.04
N GLY A 41 -18.73 -4.96 -0.23
CA GLY A 41 -20.13 -5.33 -0.43
C GLY A 41 -21.02 -4.37 0.28
N GLY A 42 -22.24 -4.25 -0.20
CA GLY A 42 -23.20 -3.42 0.45
C GLY A 42 -22.80 -1.97 0.48
N CYS A 43 -23.05 -1.33 1.57
CA CYS A 43 -22.83 0.09 1.67
C CYS A 43 -21.50 0.44 2.32
N GLY A 44 -20.71 -0.55 2.70
CA GLY A 44 -19.43 -0.25 3.28
C GLY A 44 -18.40 -0.01 2.21
N GLY A 45 -17.37 0.72 2.54
CA GLY A 45 -16.24 0.88 1.65
C GLY A 45 -15.31 -0.32 1.76
N VAL A 46 -14.15 -0.19 1.16
CA VAL A 46 -13.15 -1.23 1.29
C VAL A 46 -12.25 -0.94 2.47
N THR A 47 -11.75 -1.99 3.06
CA THR A 47 -10.84 -1.91 4.18
C THR A 47 -9.44 -2.27 3.71
N LEU A 48 -8.48 -1.46 4.10
CA LEU A 48 -7.08 -1.71 3.75
C LEU A 48 -6.59 -2.96 4.48
N ILE A 49 -5.92 -3.83 3.73
CA ILE A 49 -5.21 -4.97 4.29
C ILE A 49 -3.75 -4.77 3.97
N ILE A 50 -2.90 -4.84 4.98
CA ILE A 50 -1.49 -4.59 4.78
C ILE A 50 -0.70 -5.59 5.62
N GLY A 51 0.38 -6.08 5.06
CA GLY A 51 1.22 -7.03 5.76
C GLY A 51 2.48 -7.28 4.97
N PHE A 52 3.27 -8.25 5.40
CA PHE A 52 4.50 -8.61 4.73
C PHE A 52 4.38 -10.03 4.22
N ASP A 53 4.84 -10.23 3.00
CA ASP A 53 4.65 -11.51 2.35
C ASP A 53 5.64 -11.66 1.21
N LYS A 54 5.71 -12.85 0.67
CA LYS A 54 6.48 -13.10 -0.53
C LYS A 54 5.60 -12.90 -1.74
N GLN A 55 6.25 -12.73 -2.88
CA GLN A 55 5.52 -12.55 -4.12
C GLN A 55 4.80 -13.83 -4.51
N LYS A 56 3.56 -13.65 -4.97
CA LYS A 56 2.76 -14.75 -5.48
C LYS A 56 2.54 -14.56 -6.97
N PRO A 57 2.15 -15.63 -7.68
CA PRO A 57 2.05 -15.51 -9.14
C PRO A 57 1.08 -14.44 -9.64
N SER A 58 0.05 -14.14 -8.88
CA SER A 58 -0.92 -13.14 -9.31
C SER A 58 -0.59 -11.74 -8.86
N ASP A 59 0.59 -11.52 -8.30
CA ASP A 59 0.96 -10.22 -7.77
C ASP A 59 1.60 -9.35 -8.84
N LEU A 60 1.21 -8.07 -8.83
CA LEU A 60 2.04 -7.03 -9.40
C LEU A 60 3.12 -6.69 -8.39
N SER A 61 4.31 -6.47 -8.87
CA SER A 61 5.44 -6.17 -8.00
C SER A 61 6.11 -4.89 -8.49
N TYR A 62 6.30 -3.95 -7.59
CA TYR A 62 6.98 -2.71 -7.94
C TYR A 62 7.57 -2.11 -6.67
N SER A 63 8.40 -1.10 -6.86
CA SER A 63 9.13 -0.52 -5.74
C SER A 63 8.78 0.96 -5.61
N LEU A 64 8.50 1.39 -4.40
CA LEU A 64 8.27 2.78 -4.08
C LEU A 64 9.04 3.10 -2.82
N GLU A 65 9.75 4.21 -2.80
CA GLU A 65 10.51 4.66 -1.65
C GLU A 65 11.46 3.58 -1.12
N GLY A 66 11.97 2.75 -2.04
CA GLY A 66 12.87 1.69 -1.64
C GLY A 66 12.20 0.46 -1.08
N ILE A 67 10.89 0.43 -1.08
CA ILE A 67 10.13 -0.70 -0.54
C ILE A 67 9.46 -1.44 -1.68
N THR A 68 9.60 -2.75 -1.69
CA THR A 68 8.93 -3.59 -2.68
C THR A 68 7.49 -3.79 -2.25
N LEU A 69 6.57 -3.52 -3.16
CA LEU A 69 5.15 -3.73 -2.92
C LEU A 69 4.65 -4.88 -3.76
N TYR A 70 3.74 -5.66 -3.18
CA TYR A 70 3.03 -6.73 -3.88
C TYR A 70 1.55 -6.45 -3.80
N VAL A 71 0.90 -6.40 -4.95
CA VAL A 71 -0.53 -6.14 -5.03
C VAL A 71 -1.15 -7.21 -5.91
N ASP A 72 -2.05 -7.99 -5.34
CA ASP A 72 -2.76 -9.00 -6.12
C ASP A 72 -3.57 -8.31 -7.20
N LYS A 73 -3.50 -8.83 -8.40
CA LYS A 73 -4.16 -8.19 -9.54
C LYS A 73 -5.63 -8.00 -9.31
N LYS A 74 -6.27 -8.88 -8.57
CA LYS A 74 -7.71 -8.75 -8.32
C LYS A 74 -8.04 -7.54 -7.45
N HIS A 75 -7.05 -6.96 -6.78
CA HIS A 75 -7.28 -5.80 -5.93
C HIS A 75 -6.96 -4.48 -6.61
N THR A 76 -6.34 -4.54 -7.78
CA THR A 76 -5.83 -3.30 -8.39
C THR A 76 -6.92 -2.30 -8.69
N MET A 77 -8.08 -2.77 -9.10
CA MET A 77 -9.17 -1.86 -9.45
C MET A 77 -9.58 -1.00 -8.26
N TYR A 78 -9.55 -1.57 -7.08
CA TYR A 78 -9.97 -0.85 -5.89
C TYR A 78 -8.88 0.07 -5.36
N LEU A 79 -7.65 -0.13 -5.80
CA LEU A 79 -6.52 0.61 -5.26
C LEU A 79 -6.02 1.72 -6.17
N PHE A 80 -6.47 1.74 -7.41
CA PHE A 80 -6.04 2.77 -8.34
C PHE A 80 -6.33 4.15 -7.80
N GLY A 81 -5.33 5.02 -7.85
CA GLY A 81 -5.50 6.37 -7.37
C GLY A 81 -5.44 6.51 -5.87
N LYS A 82 -5.18 5.43 -5.16
CA LYS A 82 -5.04 5.45 -3.72
C LYS A 82 -3.60 5.39 -3.32
N GLN A 83 -3.33 5.70 -2.07
CA GLN A 83 -1.99 5.55 -1.52
C GLN A 83 -2.10 5.09 -0.08
N VAL A 84 -1.09 4.38 0.36
CA VAL A 84 -0.97 3.99 1.75
C VAL A 84 -0.27 5.13 2.48
N ASP A 85 -0.88 5.58 3.55
CA ASP A 85 -0.33 6.64 4.38
C ASP A 85 -0.28 6.12 5.80
N PHE A 86 0.40 6.84 6.65
CA PHE A 86 0.51 6.49 8.05
C PHE A 86 -0.02 7.65 8.89
N TYR A 87 -0.94 7.34 9.76
CA TYR A 87 -1.57 8.32 10.62
C TYR A 87 -1.04 8.17 12.03
N GLU A 88 -0.68 9.27 12.62
CA GLU A 88 -0.22 9.26 14.00
C GLU A 88 -0.90 10.41 14.73
N GLY A 89 -1.90 10.08 15.51
CA GLY A 89 -2.61 11.07 16.30
C GLY A 89 -2.28 10.93 17.76
N ALA A 90 -3.05 11.63 18.57
CA ALA A 90 -2.81 11.65 20.00
C ALA A 90 -3.03 10.28 20.63
N ASP A 91 -4.06 9.59 20.17
CA ASP A 91 -4.47 8.34 20.83
C ASP A 91 -4.30 7.12 19.94
N THR A 92 -4.13 7.30 18.64
CA THR A 92 -4.06 6.15 17.74
C THR A 92 -3.01 6.42 16.68
N ARG A 93 -2.51 5.32 16.13
CA ARG A 93 -1.61 5.40 15.01
C ARG A 93 -1.82 4.16 14.16
N GLY A 94 -1.59 4.29 12.88
CA GLY A 94 -1.75 3.15 12.00
C GLY A 94 -1.71 3.54 10.53
N PHE A 95 -1.72 2.52 9.71
CA PHE A 95 -1.73 2.73 8.27
C PHE A 95 -3.16 2.97 7.82
N MET A 96 -3.29 3.77 6.78
CA MET A 96 -4.58 4.08 6.22
C MET A 96 -4.45 4.21 4.73
N ILE A 97 -5.58 4.09 4.04
CA ILE A 97 -5.62 4.29 2.61
C ILE A 97 -6.29 5.62 2.35
N ALA A 98 -5.74 6.36 1.41
CA ALA A 98 -6.25 7.68 1.07
C ALA A 98 -6.13 7.89 -0.42
N ASP A 99 -6.80 8.89 -0.92
CA ASP A 99 -6.65 9.24 -2.32
C ASP A 99 -5.29 9.87 -2.55
N GLN A 100 -4.69 9.56 -3.69
CA GLN A 100 -3.44 10.19 -4.05
C GLN A 100 -3.67 11.66 -4.31
N GLN A 101 -2.72 12.46 -3.84
CA GLN A 101 -2.76 13.87 -4.11
C GLN A 101 -2.39 14.12 -5.53
N LYS A 102 -3.13 14.96 -6.20
CA LYS A 102 -2.84 15.27 -7.58
C LYS A 102 -1.72 16.28 -7.65
N MET A 103 -0.89 16.12 -8.64
CA MET A 103 0.21 17.03 -8.83
C MET A 103 -0.26 18.41 -9.24
N PHE A 104 -1.42 18.47 -9.86
CA PHE A 104 -1.99 19.75 -10.20
C PHE A 104 -3.44 19.72 -9.80
N ASP A 105 -3.95 20.89 -9.52
CA ASP A 105 -5.32 21.00 -9.16
C ASP A 105 -5.96 21.92 -10.17
N PRO A 106 -6.91 21.43 -10.95
CA PRO A 106 -7.40 22.23 -12.02
C PRO A 106 -8.24 23.40 -11.60
N HIS A 107 -8.41 23.64 -10.43
CA HIS A 107 -9.15 24.78 -10.06
C HIS A 107 -8.58 25.54 -9.05
#